data_bec93fd374de4d714ef94a6847f23814
#
_entry.id   bec93fd374de4d714ef94a6847f23814
#
_cell.length_a   1.000
_cell.length_b   1.000
_cell.length_c   1.000
_cell.angle_alpha   90.00
_cell.angle_beta   90.00
_cell.angle_gamma   90.00
#
_symmetry.space_group_name_H-M   'P 1'
#
loop_
_entity.id
_entity.type
_entity.pdbx_description
1 polymer ?
#
loop_
_entity_poly.entity_id
_entity_poly.type
_entity_poly.pdbx_seq_one_letter_code
_entity_poly.pdbx_strand_id
1 'polypeptide(L)'
;HHYMQRTALQGSPRMLTGVTGSWTRNAPIIEKDRHPFRFHFEDLDVGQTFYSKERTITLEDIEHFAHFTGDTFYAHMDEEATKGHPFFPGRVAHGYLLLSFAAGLFVDPDPGPVLANYGLDSLRFIKPIQPGETIKVRLTAKDKSPRNKQYGEVRWDVEILTDKDESAATYELLTMNAVRPAA
;
A
#
# COMPACT_ATOMS: atom_id res chain seq x y z
N HIS A 1 8.93 -5.40 2.92
CA HIS A 1 8.31 -5.44 3.22
C HIS A 1 7.98 -5.95 3.38
N HIS A 2 7.43 -6.66 2.95
CA HIS A 2 6.86 -7.27 3.15
C HIS A 2 6.11 -7.56 3.10
N TYR A 3 5.69 -8.44 2.69
CA TYR A 3 4.81 -8.78 2.70
C TYR A 3 4.72 -9.43 2.33
N MET A 4 4.89 -10.45 1.90
CA MET A 4 4.50 -10.86 1.56
C MET A 4 4.04 -11.51 1.49
N GLN A 5 3.94 -12.13 1.34
CA GLN A 5 3.36 -12.59 1.25
C GLN A 5 2.73 -12.97 1.57
N ARG A 6 2.75 -13.53 1.54
CA ARG A 6 2.16 -13.93 1.87
C ARG A 6 1.39 -13.91 2.29
N THR A 7 1.09 -14.12 2.39
CA THR A 7 0.43 -14.08 3.02
C THR A 7 -0.68 -13.81 2.84
N ALA A 8 -0.59 -13.40 2.54
CA ALA A 8 -1.65 -12.81 2.48
C ALA A 8 -2.60 -13.69 2.13
N LEU A 9 -2.45 -14.19 1.75
CA LEU A 9 -3.22 -14.95 1.41
C LEU A 9 -3.82 -15.57 2.32
N GLN A 10 -3.43 -15.62 3.16
CA GLN A 10 -3.87 -16.31 4.08
C GLN A 10 -4.97 -15.72 4.49
N GLY A 11 -5.01 -14.87 4.55
CA GLY A 11 -6.04 -14.36 5.17
C GLY A 11 -7.14 -14.40 4.24
N SER A 12 -7.03 -14.25 3.25
CA SER A 12 -8.05 -14.10 2.53
C SER A 12 -8.42 -15.21 2.04
N PRO A 13 -8.36 -15.74 2.61
CA PRO A 13 -8.66 -16.89 2.44
C PRO A 13 -9.35 -17.16 1.29
N ARG A 14 -10.06 -17.18 1.25
CA ARG A 14 -10.74 -17.46 0.40
C ARG A 14 -10.20 -17.15 -0.77
N MET A 15 -9.96 -16.33 -0.97
CA MET A 15 -9.60 -15.93 -2.03
C MET A 15 -8.48 -16.50 -2.39
N LEU A 16 -7.89 -16.67 -1.91
CA LEU A 16 -6.73 -17.07 -2.07
C LEU A 16 -6.71 -18.22 -2.57
N THR A 17 -7.19 -18.56 -2.42
CA THR A 17 -7.26 -19.75 -2.76
C THR A 17 -6.63 -19.89 -4.01
N GLY A 18 -5.59 -19.76 -3.99
CA GLY A 18 -4.88 -20.09 -5.02
C GLY A 18 -5.20 -19.48 -6.26
N VAL A 19 -5.94 -18.79 -6.28
CA VAL A 19 -6.23 -18.30 -7.38
C VAL A 19 -5.39 -17.31 -7.78
N THR A 20 -4.30 -17.45 -7.95
CA THR A 20 -3.41 -16.52 -8.35
C THR A 20 -3.96 -15.58 -9.28
N GLY A 21 -3.40 -14.78 -9.76
CA GLY A 21 -3.69 -13.76 -10.69
C GLY A 21 -5.10 -13.39 -11.00
N SER A 22 -5.97 -14.30 -11.01
CA SER A 22 -7.30 -13.94 -11.38
C SER A 22 -8.04 -13.18 -10.31
N TRP A 23 -7.63 -13.31 -9.05
CA TRP A 23 -8.34 -12.63 -8.00
C TRP A 23 -8.18 -11.12 -8.02
N THR A 24 -7.10 -10.61 -8.58
CA THR A 24 -6.96 -9.18 -8.62
C THR A 24 -7.88 -8.52 -9.62
N ARG A 25 -8.21 -9.23 -10.72
CA ARG A 25 -9.07 -8.61 -11.70
C ARG A 25 -10.47 -8.47 -11.20
N ASN A 26 -10.91 -9.37 -10.34
CA ASN A 26 -12.29 -9.35 -9.85
C ASN A 26 -12.38 -8.77 -8.44
N ALA A 27 -11.28 -8.26 -7.92
CA ALA A 27 -11.30 -7.70 -6.57
C ALA A 27 -12.13 -6.42 -6.56
N PRO A 28 -12.86 -6.18 -5.48
CA PRO A 28 -13.64 -4.95 -5.39
C PRO A 28 -12.73 -3.74 -5.26
N ILE A 29 -13.14 -2.66 -5.88
CA ILE A 29 -12.47 -1.38 -5.68
C ILE A 29 -12.89 -0.88 -4.31
N ILE A 30 -12.00 -0.21 -3.62
CA ILE A 30 -12.32 0.37 -2.32
C ILE A 30 -13.39 1.45 -2.50
N GLU A 31 -14.50 1.28 -1.81
CA GLU A 31 -15.61 2.23 -1.85
C GLU A 31 -15.82 2.80 -0.46
N LYS A 32 -16.45 3.96 -0.38
CA LYS A 32 -16.53 4.69 0.88
C LYS A 32 -17.28 3.90 1.97
N ASP A 33 -18.39 3.29 1.63
CA ASP A 33 -19.19 2.55 2.62
C ASP A 33 -18.55 1.25 3.04
N ARG A 34 -17.55 0.78 2.29
CA ARG A 34 -16.83 -0.44 2.62
C ARG A 34 -15.32 -0.20 2.69
N HIS A 35 -14.94 1.06 2.79
CA HIS A 35 -13.53 1.43 2.85
C HIS A 35 -12.90 0.88 4.13
N PRO A 36 -11.67 0.34 4.06
CA PRO A 36 -11.02 -0.24 5.24
C PRO A 36 -10.93 0.72 6.42
N PHE A 37 -10.85 2.01 6.15
CA PHE A 37 -10.73 3.01 7.22
C PHE A 37 -12.07 3.47 7.77
N ARG A 38 -13.18 2.85 7.36
CA ARG A 38 -14.51 3.12 7.93
C ARG A 38 -14.92 2.11 9.01
N PHE A 39 -14.04 1.20 9.37
CA PHE A 39 -14.34 0.22 10.41
C PHE A 39 -13.81 0.68 11.75
N HIS A 40 -14.64 0.62 12.77
CA HIS A 40 -14.15 0.74 14.13
C HIS A 40 -13.31 -0.49 14.47
N PHE A 41 -12.52 -0.38 15.53
CA PHE A 41 -11.59 -1.44 15.90
C PHE A 41 -12.29 -2.81 16.01
N GLU A 42 -13.47 -2.85 16.61
CA GLU A 42 -14.20 -4.12 16.81
C GLU A 42 -14.73 -4.70 15.51
N ASP A 43 -15.00 -3.86 14.53
CA ASP A 43 -15.74 -4.28 13.34
C ASP A 43 -14.85 -4.83 12.24
N LEU A 44 -13.56 -4.59 12.31
CA LEU A 44 -12.63 -5.06 11.31
C LEU A 44 -12.16 -6.45 11.68
N ASP A 45 -12.28 -7.39 10.74
CA ASP A 45 -11.83 -8.76 10.97
C ASP A 45 -10.44 -8.98 10.43
N VAL A 46 -9.62 -9.69 11.20
CA VAL A 46 -8.30 -10.11 10.74
C VAL A 46 -8.48 -11.00 9.50
N GLY A 47 -7.71 -10.72 8.47
CA GLY A 47 -7.82 -11.42 7.20
C GLY A 47 -8.62 -10.68 6.15
N GLN A 48 -9.38 -9.67 6.53
CA GLN A 48 -10.12 -8.88 5.55
C GLN A 48 -9.15 -8.16 4.62
N THR A 49 -9.42 -8.22 3.33
CA THR A 49 -8.52 -7.68 2.29
C THR A 49 -9.25 -6.69 1.40
N PHE A 50 -8.58 -5.61 1.07
CA PHE A 50 -9.12 -4.53 0.26
C PHE A 50 -8.13 -4.16 -0.84
N TYR A 51 -8.64 -3.69 -1.98
CA TYR A 51 -7.84 -3.28 -3.11
C TYR A 51 -8.18 -1.85 -3.51
N SER A 52 -7.16 -1.08 -3.85
CA SER A 52 -7.34 0.29 -4.31
C SER A 52 -7.58 0.34 -5.82
N LYS A 53 -7.89 1.53 -6.30
CA LYS A 53 -7.83 1.84 -7.73
C LYS A 53 -6.37 1.84 -8.17
N GLU A 54 -6.18 1.89 -9.47
CA GLU A 54 -4.85 1.94 -10.06
C GLU A 54 -4.39 3.37 -10.27
N ARG A 55 -3.08 3.56 -10.29
CA ARG A 55 -2.46 4.83 -10.63
C ARG A 55 -1.24 4.58 -11.51
N THR A 56 -1.18 5.25 -12.67
CA THR A 56 0.02 5.22 -13.51
C THR A 56 1.02 6.23 -13.00
N ILE A 57 2.27 5.81 -12.87
CA ILE A 57 3.36 6.66 -12.41
C ILE A 57 3.99 7.30 -13.65
N THR A 58 3.92 8.61 -13.76
CA THR A 58 4.44 9.30 -14.95
C THR A 58 5.83 9.86 -14.69
N LEU A 59 6.54 10.18 -15.76
CA LEU A 59 7.82 10.85 -15.64
C LEU A 59 7.62 12.21 -14.93
N GLU A 60 6.53 12.90 -15.21
CA GLU A 60 6.22 14.15 -14.55
C GLU A 60 6.04 13.97 -13.05
N ASP A 61 5.42 12.89 -12.63
CA ASP A 61 5.27 12.59 -11.20
C ASP A 61 6.64 12.48 -10.55
N ILE A 62 7.55 11.77 -11.19
CA ILE A 62 8.90 11.55 -10.66
C ILE A 62 9.66 12.87 -10.57
N GLU A 63 9.60 13.68 -11.62
CA GLU A 63 10.28 14.96 -11.62
C GLU A 63 9.69 15.93 -10.62
N HIS A 64 8.38 15.98 -10.52
CA HIS A 64 7.73 16.81 -9.52
C HIS A 64 8.13 16.40 -8.11
N PHE A 65 8.11 15.11 -7.81
CA PHE A 65 8.46 14.61 -6.50
C PHE A 65 9.93 14.93 -6.18
N ALA A 66 10.82 14.74 -7.15
CA ALA A 66 12.24 15.04 -6.96
C ALA A 66 12.47 16.51 -6.60
N HIS A 67 11.84 17.43 -7.34
CA HIS A 67 12.03 18.85 -7.08
C HIS A 67 11.30 19.31 -5.83
N PHE A 68 10.15 18.74 -5.56
CA PHE A 68 9.37 19.09 -4.39
C PHE A 68 10.07 18.65 -3.09
N THR A 69 10.70 17.49 -3.11
CA THR A 69 11.35 16.93 -1.92
C THR A 69 12.83 17.24 -1.82
N GLY A 70 13.47 17.57 -2.94
CA GLY A 70 14.92 17.72 -3.00
C GLY A 70 15.66 16.41 -3.31
N ASP A 71 14.93 15.29 -3.48
CA ASP A 71 15.57 14.00 -3.76
C ASP A 71 15.82 13.87 -5.26
N THR A 72 16.90 14.46 -5.72
CA THR A 72 17.30 14.47 -7.12
C THR A 72 18.41 13.45 -7.39
N PHE A 73 18.40 12.33 -6.69
CA PHE A 73 19.36 11.28 -6.92
C PHE A 73 19.32 10.84 -8.38
N TYR A 74 20.49 10.58 -8.96
CA TYR A 74 20.62 10.39 -10.41
C TYR A 74 19.71 9.30 -10.98
N ALA A 75 19.44 8.25 -10.21
CA ALA A 75 18.61 7.15 -10.68
C ALA A 75 17.18 7.58 -11.01
N HIS A 76 16.74 8.70 -10.45
CA HIS A 76 15.42 9.24 -10.73
C HIS A 76 15.46 10.29 -11.84
N MET A 77 16.61 10.86 -12.12
CA MET A 77 16.71 12.05 -12.94
C MET A 77 17.42 11.85 -14.28
N ASP A 78 18.33 10.89 -14.40
CA ASP A 78 19.24 10.83 -15.53
C ASP A 78 19.22 9.46 -16.19
N GLU A 79 18.56 9.36 -17.34
CA GLU A 79 18.43 8.12 -18.08
C GLU A 79 19.81 7.57 -18.50
N GLU A 80 20.71 8.46 -18.93
CA GLU A 80 22.04 8.02 -19.36
C GLU A 80 22.86 7.48 -18.20
N ALA A 81 22.77 8.13 -17.05
CA ALA A 81 23.54 7.72 -15.89
C ALA A 81 23.05 6.39 -15.32
N THR A 82 21.81 5.98 -15.61
CA THR A 82 21.31 4.69 -15.14
C THR A 82 21.70 3.55 -16.07
N LYS A 83 22.23 3.84 -17.25
CA LYS A 83 22.69 2.78 -18.14
C LYS A 83 23.83 2.02 -17.46
N GLY A 84 23.73 0.72 -17.45
CA GLY A 84 24.73 -0.09 -16.76
C GLY A 84 24.54 -0.24 -15.28
N HIS A 85 23.49 0.36 -14.72
CA HIS A 85 23.22 0.17 -13.30
C HIS A 85 22.82 -1.29 -13.06
N PRO A 86 23.37 -1.93 -12.01
CA PRO A 86 23.15 -3.37 -11.83
C PRO A 86 21.70 -3.74 -11.53
N PHE A 87 20.88 -2.80 -11.01
CA PHE A 87 19.53 -3.14 -10.61
C PHE A 87 18.46 -2.35 -11.34
N PHE A 88 18.77 -1.21 -11.93
CA PHE A 88 17.75 -0.36 -12.54
C PHE A 88 17.89 -0.36 -14.06
N PRO A 89 16.81 -0.69 -14.77
CA PRO A 89 16.86 -0.74 -16.24
C PRO A 89 16.82 0.65 -16.90
N GLY A 90 16.60 1.69 -16.12
CA GLY A 90 16.51 3.07 -16.57
C GLY A 90 16.10 3.93 -15.39
N ARG A 91 15.55 5.11 -15.64
CA ARG A 91 15.05 5.95 -14.56
C ARG A 91 13.96 5.22 -13.80
N VAL A 92 13.96 5.35 -12.47
CA VAL A 92 12.99 4.67 -11.62
C VAL A 92 12.36 5.66 -10.65
N ALA A 93 11.15 5.35 -10.22
CA ALA A 93 10.44 6.15 -9.22
C ALA A 93 11.12 6.00 -7.86
N HIS A 94 11.10 7.06 -7.08
CA HIS A 94 11.56 7.01 -5.71
C HIS A 94 10.69 6.03 -4.91
N GLY A 95 11.31 5.28 -4.02
CA GLY A 95 10.54 4.43 -3.11
C GLY A 95 9.56 5.26 -2.29
N TYR A 96 10.00 6.42 -1.81
CA TYR A 96 9.12 7.31 -1.04
C TYR A 96 7.94 7.85 -1.86
N LEU A 97 8.13 8.04 -3.17
CA LEU A 97 7.03 8.43 -4.04
C LEU A 97 5.99 7.32 -4.08
N LEU A 98 6.43 6.07 -4.19
CA LEU A 98 5.52 4.93 -4.22
C LEU A 98 4.74 4.82 -2.92
N LEU A 99 5.39 5.03 -1.77
CA LEU A 99 4.71 5.00 -0.48
C LEU A 99 3.67 6.12 -0.39
N SER A 100 4.02 7.31 -0.86
CA SER A 100 3.13 8.46 -0.82
C SER A 100 1.91 8.24 -1.73
N PHE A 101 2.13 7.73 -2.94
CA PHE A 101 1.03 7.46 -3.85
C PHE A 101 0.17 6.31 -3.34
N ALA A 102 0.79 5.29 -2.73
CA ALA A 102 0.03 4.19 -2.13
C ALA A 102 -0.90 4.72 -1.05
N ALA A 103 -0.39 5.57 -0.17
CA ALA A 103 -1.22 6.18 0.87
C ALA A 103 -2.38 6.96 0.26
N GLY A 104 -2.12 7.72 -0.80
CA GLY A 104 -3.17 8.48 -1.48
C GLY A 104 -4.22 7.58 -2.14
N LEU A 105 -3.83 6.36 -2.54
CA LEU A 105 -4.77 5.45 -3.17
C LEU A 105 -5.72 4.79 -2.16
N PHE A 106 -5.29 4.64 -0.90
CA PHE A 106 -6.14 3.98 0.08
C PHE A 106 -6.63 4.91 1.20
N VAL A 107 -6.42 6.19 1.11
CA VAL A 107 -6.86 7.13 2.14
C VAL A 107 -8.37 7.31 2.06
N ASP A 108 -8.99 7.54 3.19
CA ASP A 108 -10.33 8.12 3.25
C ASP A 108 -10.17 9.53 3.79
N PRO A 109 -10.47 10.55 3.01
CA PRO A 109 -10.19 11.92 3.43
C PRO A 109 -11.11 12.46 4.51
N ASP A 110 -12.21 11.77 4.79
CA ASP A 110 -13.19 12.26 5.76
C ASP A 110 -12.86 11.78 7.17
N PRO A 111 -13.21 12.55 8.20
CA PRO A 111 -13.06 12.08 9.57
C PRO A 111 -13.79 10.75 9.78
N GLY A 112 -13.17 9.86 10.49
CA GLY A 112 -13.77 8.54 10.71
C GLY A 112 -13.03 7.75 11.79
N PRO A 113 -13.26 6.43 11.81
CA PRO A 113 -12.71 5.58 12.86
C PRO A 113 -11.18 5.50 12.89
N VAL A 114 -10.51 5.69 11.76
CA VAL A 114 -9.05 5.69 11.78
C VAL A 114 -8.58 7.05 12.26
N LEU A 115 -7.96 7.06 13.44
CA LEU A 115 -7.54 8.29 14.09
C LEU A 115 -6.16 8.74 13.66
N ALA A 116 -5.30 7.81 13.32
CA ALA A 116 -3.94 8.11 12.89
C ALA A 116 -3.33 6.92 12.18
N ASN A 117 -2.45 7.24 11.24
CA ASN A 117 -1.57 6.31 10.59
C ASN A 117 -0.21 6.65 11.17
N TYR A 118 0.27 5.86 12.12
CA TYR A 118 1.37 6.32 12.95
C TYR A 118 2.65 5.50 12.82
N GLY A 119 2.66 4.49 12.02
CA GLY A 119 3.86 3.69 11.90
C GLY A 119 3.90 2.83 10.66
N LEU A 120 5.10 2.44 10.28
CA LEU A 120 5.36 1.61 9.13
C LEU A 120 6.52 0.71 9.49
N ASP A 121 6.29 -0.61 9.42
CA ASP A 121 7.31 -1.60 9.77
C ASP A 121 7.67 -2.45 8.57
N SER A 122 8.89 -2.99 8.60
CA SER A 122 9.34 -4.05 7.69
C SER A 122 9.22 -3.70 6.22
N LEU A 123 9.51 -2.45 5.87
CA LEU A 123 9.44 -2.00 4.50
C LEU A 123 10.53 -2.63 3.65
N ARG A 124 10.14 -3.15 2.47
CA ARG A 124 11.06 -3.62 1.45
C ARG A 124 10.58 -3.16 0.09
N PHE A 125 11.49 -2.59 -0.70
CA PHE A 125 11.23 -2.30 -2.10
C PHE A 125 11.74 -3.50 -2.89
N ILE A 126 10.85 -4.16 -3.61
CA ILE A 126 11.14 -5.45 -4.24
C ILE A 126 11.42 -5.30 -5.72
N LYS A 127 10.65 -4.46 -6.41
CA LYS A 127 10.80 -4.28 -7.85
C LYS A 127 10.77 -2.79 -8.16
N PRO A 128 11.76 -2.28 -8.91
CA PRO A 128 11.74 -0.86 -9.30
C PRO A 128 10.55 -0.57 -10.23
N ILE A 129 10.01 0.61 -10.12
CA ILE A 129 8.91 1.08 -10.96
C ILE A 129 9.45 2.16 -11.88
N GLN A 130 9.30 1.95 -13.18
CA GLN A 130 9.72 2.92 -14.19
C GLN A 130 8.55 3.82 -14.59
N PRO A 131 8.85 4.99 -15.18
CA PRO A 131 7.79 5.84 -15.71
C PRO A 131 6.90 5.07 -16.67
N GLY A 132 5.60 5.27 -16.57
CA GLY A 132 4.62 4.58 -17.40
C GLY A 132 4.03 3.32 -16.77
N GLU A 133 4.64 2.80 -15.72
CA GLU A 133 4.09 1.63 -15.06
C GLU A 133 2.94 2.03 -14.13
N THR A 134 2.04 1.10 -13.88
CA THR A 134 0.83 1.34 -13.10
C THR A 134 0.90 0.54 -11.81
N ILE A 135 0.49 1.15 -10.72
CA ILE A 135 0.46 0.51 -9.40
C ILE A 135 -0.95 0.49 -8.83
N LYS A 136 -1.19 -0.43 -7.93
CA LYS A 136 -2.38 -0.48 -7.09
C LYS A 136 -1.95 -1.04 -5.74
N VAL A 137 -2.81 -0.95 -4.74
CA VAL A 137 -2.48 -1.36 -3.38
C VAL A 137 -3.44 -2.43 -2.91
N ARG A 138 -2.89 -3.43 -2.24
CA ARG A 138 -3.67 -4.43 -1.53
C ARG A 138 -3.37 -4.28 -0.04
N LEU A 139 -4.44 -4.17 0.78
CA LEU A 139 -4.31 -4.08 2.22
C LEU A 139 -5.05 -5.24 2.85
N THR A 140 -4.38 -5.93 3.76
CA THR A 140 -5.01 -7.02 4.51
C THR A 140 -4.84 -6.74 6.00
N ALA A 141 -5.93 -6.81 6.75
CA ALA A 141 -5.86 -6.66 8.21
C ALA A 141 -5.12 -7.88 8.76
N LYS A 142 -3.90 -7.65 9.26
CA LYS A 142 -3.04 -8.74 9.70
C LYS A 142 -3.24 -9.06 11.17
N ASP A 143 -3.38 -8.04 11.98
CA ASP A 143 -3.46 -8.23 13.43
C ASP A 143 -4.15 -7.03 14.08
N LYS A 144 -4.73 -7.24 15.25
CA LYS A 144 -5.40 -6.22 16.04
C LYS A 144 -4.95 -6.34 17.48
N SER A 145 -4.63 -5.21 18.09
CA SER A 145 -4.19 -5.17 19.48
C SER A 145 -4.94 -4.09 20.24
N PRO A 146 -5.76 -4.46 21.24
CA PRO A 146 -6.42 -3.44 22.06
C PRO A 146 -5.39 -2.57 22.76
N ARG A 147 -5.66 -1.29 22.87
CA ARG A 147 -4.75 -0.37 23.56
C ARG A 147 -5.41 0.25 24.80
N ASN A 148 -6.56 0.87 24.63
CA ASN A 148 -7.25 1.52 25.72
C ASN A 148 -8.74 1.66 25.38
N LYS A 149 -9.46 2.49 26.13
CA LYS A 149 -10.90 2.65 25.92
C LYS A 149 -11.22 3.45 24.65
N GLN A 150 -10.25 4.14 24.08
CA GLN A 150 -10.47 5.02 22.95
C GLN A 150 -10.12 4.37 21.63
N TYR A 151 -9.07 3.55 21.61
CA TYR A 151 -8.62 2.96 20.34
C TYR A 151 -7.87 1.64 20.54
N GLY A 152 -7.76 0.92 19.46
CA GLY A 152 -6.86 -0.22 19.32
C GLY A 152 -5.95 -0.02 18.11
N GLU A 153 -4.88 -0.78 18.06
CA GLU A 153 -3.97 -0.76 16.93
C GLU A 153 -4.38 -1.82 15.93
N VAL A 154 -4.43 -1.44 14.66
CA VAL A 154 -4.58 -2.40 13.58
C VAL A 154 -3.28 -2.43 12.81
N ARG A 155 -2.78 -3.63 12.55
CA ARG A 155 -1.59 -3.85 11.73
C ARG A 155 -2.07 -4.40 10.41
N TRP A 156 -1.65 -3.76 9.33
CA TRP A 156 -2.06 -4.11 7.98
C TRP A 156 -0.87 -4.63 7.20
N ASP A 157 -1.04 -5.74 6.49
CA ASP A 157 -0.10 -6.10 5.45
C ASP A 157 -0.45 -5.28 4.23
N VAL A 158 0.52 -4.53 3.73
CA VAL A 158 0.33 -3.70 2.55
C VAL A 158 1.27 -4.17 1.46
N GLU A 159 0.74 -4.29 0.26
CA GLU A 159 1.53 -4.65 -0.89
C GLU A 159 1.21 -3.69 -2.01
N ILE A 160 2.25 -3.07 -2.56
CA ILE A 160 2.10 -2.25 -3.76
C ILE A 160 2.35 -3.19 -4.93
N LEU A 161 1.35 -3.34 -5.77
CA LEU A 161 1.37 -4.27 -6.89
C LEU A 161 1.45 -3.52 -8.21
N THR A 162 2.12 -4.12 -9.20
CA THR A 162 2.06 -3.63 -10.57
C THR A 162 0.74 -4.08 -11.20
N ASP A 163 0.46 -3.62 -12.42
CA ASP A 163 -0.72 -4.05 -13.15
C ASP A 163 -0.63 -5.51 -13.60
N LYS A 164 0.53 -6.14 -13.43
CA LYS A 164 0.72 -7.56 -13.69
C LYS A 164 0.71 -8.36 -12.40
N ASP A 165 0.28 -7.73 -11.31
CA ASP A 165 0.18 -8.35 -9.99
C ASP A 165 1.52 -8.76 -9.40
N GLU A 166 2.59 -8.15 -9.85
CA GLU A 166 3.91 -8.37 -9.26
C GLU A 166 4.09 -7.41 -8.08
N SER A 167 4.77 -7.88 -7.05
CA SER A 167 5.00 -7.05 -5.87
C SER A 167 6.11 -6.05 -6.13
N ALA A 168 5.81 -4.77 -5.97
CA ALA A 168 6.81 -3.70 -6.07
C ALA A 168 7.35 -3.32 -4.71
N ALA A 169 6.53 -3.40 -3.68
CA ALA A 169 6.94 -3.10 -2.30
C ALA A 169 5.99 -3.78 -1.33
N THR A 170 6.52 -4.13 -0.16
CA THR A 170 5.72 -4.70 0.93
C THR A 170 6.08 -4.00 2.22
N TYR A 171 5.09 -3.81 3.08
CA TYR A 171 5.32 -3.23 4.40
C TYR A 171 4.11 -3.50 5.29
N GLU A 172 4.28 -3.19 6.57
CA GLU A 172 3.17 -3.23 7.52
C GLU A 172 2.82 -1.81 7.92
N LEU A 173 1.55 -1.48 7.85
CA LEU A 173 1.05 -0.18 8.22
C LEU A 173 0.39 -0.28 9.57
N LEU A 174 0.61 0.69 10.44
CA LEU A 174 0.02 0.70 11.78
C LEU A 174 -0.96 1.85 11.89
N THR A 175 -2.22 1.53 12.16
CA THR A 175 -3.24 2.55 12.35
C THR A 175 -3.86 2.45 13.74
N MET A 176 -4.29 3.61 14.24
CA MET A 176 -5.07 3.69 15.46
C MET A 176 -6.53 3.73 15.06
N ASN A 177 -7.27 2.68 15.36
CA ASN A 177 -8.70 2.63 15.03
C ASN A 177 -9.52 2.87 16.29
N ALA A 178 -10.44 3.82 16.20
CA ALA A 178 -11.31 4.15 17.34
C ALA A 178 -12.15 2.94 17.73
N VAL A 179 -12.33 2.79 19.03
CA VAL A 179 -13.25 1.82 19.59
C VAL A 179 -14.66 2.38 19.37
N ARG A 180 -15.61 1.50 19.09
CA ARG A 180 -16.99 1.93 18.88
C ARG A 180 -17.50 2.63 20.13
N PRO A 181 -18.20 3.76 19.97
CA PRO A 181 -18.72 4.45 21.16
C PRO A 181 -19.62 3.54 21.98
N ALA A 182 -19.61 3.76 23.31
CA ALA A 182 -20.48 3.01 24.18
C ALA A 182 -21.94 3.32 23.85
N ALA A 183 -22.78 2.33 23.96
CA ALA A 183 -24.21 2.48 23.65
C ALA A 183 -24.91 3.39 24.67
#